data_32fb0639a0394eceedf4115750b1bcfc
#
_entry.id   32fb0639a0394eceedf4115750b1bcfc
#
_cell.length_a   1.000
_cell.length_b   1.000
_cell.length_c   1.000
_cell.angle_alpha   90.00
_cell.angle_beta   90.00
_cell.angle_gamma   90.00
#
_symmetry.space_group_name_H-M   'P 1'
#
loop_
_entity.id
_entity.type
_entity.pdbx_description
1 polymer ?
#
loop_
_entity_poly.entity_id
_entity_poly.type
_entity_poly.pdbx_seq_one_letter_code
_entity_poly.pdbx_strand_id
1 'polypeptide(L)'
;MEEQTTQGIDLSVFLHNFRRTLQHFFWVPIVLGLLLGGVSWLRAARSYAPVYQSSAVFSVSAGFSSSTDILSHSTYLDSNAAAQLSATFPYVLQSDRMQLLLQQELGDQRAPVSLSASSVADAALFTLTATGSDPQAVYDTLLAAIEVYPAAATTILGDTQIQVIDQPVEPSAAPINANTALQTGIRRGVVGLVLGLVLVALLSLTRRTVHSAEDLHRLISLSCLSSIPAVRRGKRTRREAPSLLLTHAGTGSDFSEAMRNLSLKLQRITSKHGAKVVLITSTVPGEGKTTVASNLALALAAEGKRVILIDGDLRKQSLKPLFGIGAHSDGLVEVLSGKAKNFRLLPVPDSSLLLLSGDGTVAQPQRLLGSPRMGQILELLRQKLDYILIDTPPAGVLSDAAALAKYADGAIYVVRQDMANSVQIVNSVQSLSGAVPLYGCVLNCTQAGTTRSGYRYGYRYGYQYGYSSHYSHYSHYSSDSGDRR
;
A
#
# COMPACT_ATOMS: atom_id res chain seq x y z
N MET A 1 14.86 -5.67 36.55
CA MET A 1 15.46 -5.26 35.29
C MET A 1 14.80 -6.13 34.22
N GLU A 2 13.72 -5.62 33.61
CA GLU A 2 13.01 -6.29 32.54
C GLU A 2 13.83 -6.14 31.26
N GLU A 3 14.29 -7.24 30.71
CA GLU A 3 14.80 -7.30 29.35
C GLU A 3 13.67 -6.92 28.38
N GLN A 4 13.69 -5.70 27.93
CA GLN A 4 12.95 -5.30 26.74
C GLN A 4 13.57 -6.04 25.55
N THR A 5 13.03 -7.22 25.24
CA THR A 5 13.28 -7.90 23.97
C THR A 5 12.83 -6.94 22.85
N THR A 6 13.79 -6.36 22.18
CA THR A 6 13.62 -5.65 20.91
C THR A 6 12.90 -6.61 19.94
N GLN A 7 11.57 -6.46 19.81
CA GLN A 7 10.80 -7.17 18.81
C GLN A 7 11.30 -6.73 17.44
N GLY A 8 12.13 -7.54 16.81
CA GLY A 8 12.49 -7.38 15.41
C GLY A 8 11.21 -7.34 14.56
N ILE A 9 11.10 -6.33 13.70
CA ILE A 9 9.98 -6.22 12.76
C ILE A 9 10.00 -7.47 11.88
N ASP A 10 8.99 -8.32 12.01
CA ASP A 10 8.85 -9.50 11.15
C ASP A 10 8.60 -9.03 9.71
N LEU A 11 9.61 -9.20 8.87
CA LEU A 11 9.61 -8.70 7.49
C LEU A 11 8.44 -9.26 6.66
N SER A 12 7.99 -10.47 6.97
CA SER A 12 6.87 -11.11 6.26
C SER A 12 5.55 -10.42 6.58
N VAL A 13 5.33 -10.08 7.85
CA VAL A 13 4.14 -9.34 8.32
C VAL A 13 4.16 -7.90 7.77
N PHE A 14 5.34 -7.26 7.78
CA PHE A 14 5.50 -5.93 7.20
C PHE A 14 5.16 -5.92 5.70
N LEU A 15 5.70 -6.86 4.91
CA LEU A 15 5.45 -6.93 3.47
C LEU A 15 3.96 -7.16 3.16
N HIS A 16 3.29 -8.00 3.94
CA HIS A 16 1.86 -8.28 3.78
C HIS A 16 1.03 -7.02 4.10
N ASN A 17 1.30 -6.36 5.21
CA ASN A 17 0.63 -5.12 5.61
C ASN A 17 0.91 -3.99 4.63
N PHE A 18 2.14 -3.85 4.13
CA PHE A 18 2.52 -2.88 3.13
C PHE A 18 1.75 -3.07 1.82
N ARG A 19 1.73 -4.31 1.29
CA ARG A 19 0.97 -4.63 0.06
C ARG A 19 -0.51 -4.28 0.19
N ARG A 20 -1.13 -4.58 1.33
CA ARG A 20 -2.54 -4.29 1.58
C ARG A 20 -2.80 -2.79 1.74
N THR A 21 -1.91 -2.08 2.45
CA THR A 21 -1.99 -0.62 2.60
C THR A 21 -1.78 0.06 1.26
N LEU A 22 -0.84 -0.42 0.45
CA LEU A 22 -0.61 0.08 -0.89
C LEU A 22 -1.82 -0.13 -1.81
N GLN A 23 -2.51 -1.27 -1.73
CA GLN A 23 -3.74 -1.50 -2.50
C GLN A 23 -4.86 -0.50 -2.14
N HIS A 24 -4.90 0.00 -0.91
CA HIS A 24 -5.90 0.96 -0.46
C HIS A 24 -5.50 2.41 -0.73
N PHE A 25 -4.21 2.71 -0.66
CA PHE A 25 -3.64 4.05 -0.79
C PHE A 25 -2.69 4.18 -2.00
N PHE A 26 -2.89 3.37 -3.05
CA PHE A 26 -2.05 3.40 -4.26
C PHE A 26 -2.02 4.77 -4.97
N TRP A 27 -3.08 5.54 -4.79
CA TRP A 27 -3.21 6.87 -5.35
C TRP A 27 -2.30 7.91 -4.67
N VAL A 28 -1.91 7.71 -3.40
CA VAL A 28 -1.09 8.66 -2.63
C VAL A 28 0.29 8.90 -3.26
N PRO A 29 1.09 7.87 -3.58
CA PRO A 29 2.36 8.06 -4.29
C PRO A 29 2.19 8.73 -5.65
N ILE A 30 1.14 8.38 -6.39
CA ILE A 30 0.86 8.94 -7.71
C ILE A 30 0.53 10.42 -7.62
N VAL A 31 -0.36 10.81 -6.70
CA VAL A 31 -0.75 12.22 -6.51
C VAL A 31 0.44 13.05 -6.06
N LEU A 32 1.26 12.55 -5.12
CA LEU A 32 2.43 13.27 -4.63
C LEU A 32 3.48 13.45 -5.74
N GLY A 33 3.68 12.41 -6.56
CA GLY A 33 4.56 12.45 -7.73
C GLY A 33 4.10 13.48 -8.77
N LEU A 34 2.81 13.47 -9.11
CA LEU A 34 2.22 14.41 -10.07
C LEU A 34 2.25 15.86 -9.54
N LEU A 35 1.98 16.09 -8.27
CA LEU A 35 2.03 17.42 -7.66
C LEU A 35 3.45 17.98 -7.67
N LEU A 36 4.43 17.24 -7.14
CA LEU A 36 5.81 17.73 -7.08
C LEU A 36 6.44 17.83 -8.47
N GLY A 37 6.18 16.88 -9.36
CA GLY A 37 6.64 16.90 -10.74
C GLY A 37 6.01 18.01 -11.56
N GLY A 38 4.69 18.13 -11.49
CA GLY A 38 3.92 19.13 -12.24
C GLY A 38 4.23 20.56 -11.83
N VAL A 39 4.25 20.84 -10.52
CA VAL A 39 4.62 22.16 -10.01
C VAL A 39 6.06 22.53 -10.42
N SER A 40 6.98 21.55 -10.34
CA SER A 40 8.38 21.79 -10.70
C SER A 40 8.57 22.00 -12.20
N TRP A 41 7.86 21.22 -13.02
CA TRP A 41 7.85 21.41 -14.46
C TRP A 41 7.27 22.78 -14.84
N LEU A 42 6.14 23.16 -14.27
CA LEU A 42 5.49 24.44 -14.54
C LEU A 42 6.39 25.62 -14.17
N ARG A 43 7.07 25.52 -13.03
CA ARG A 43 8.01 26.55 -12.56
C ARG A 43 9.23 26.64 -13.47
N ALA A 44 9.82 25.50 -13.82
CA ALA A 44 10.97 25.46 -14.74
C ALA A 44 10.61 25.90 -16.16
N ALA A 45 9.42 25.55 -16.66
CA ALA A 45 8.95 25.99 -17.97
C ALA A 45 8.69 27.51 -18.02
N ARG A 46 8.14 28.08 -16.93
CA ARG A 46 7.92 29.53 -16.85
C ARG A 46 9.19 30.33 -16.67
N SER A 47 10.23 29.77 -16.07
CA SER A 47 11.52 30.44 -15.85
C SER A 47 12.51 30.19 -17.00
N TYR A 48 12.15 29.41 -17.99
CA TYR A 48 13.00 29.15 -19.14
C TYR A 48 13.00 30.35 -20.07
N ALA A 49 14.18 30.95 -20.25
CA ALA A 49 14.45 31.97 -21.25
C ALA A 49 15.42 31.39 -22.30
N PRO A 50 15.04 31.28 -23.57
CA PRO A 50 15.92 30.79 -24.60
C PRO A 50 17.07 31.80 -24.78
N VAL A 51 18.29 31.31 -24.96
CA VAL A 51 19.47 32.11 -25.24
C VAL A 51 20.05 31.68 -26.58
N TYR A 52 20.21 32.64 -27.45
CA TYR A 52 20.84 32.47 -28.76
C TYR A 52 22.21 33.09 -28.77
N GLN A 53 23.11 32.56 -29.57
CA GLN A 53 24.49 33.04 -29.68
C GLN A 53 24.90 33.04 -31.15
N SER A 54 25.59 34.16 -31.51
CA SER A 54 26.33 34.26 -32.76
C SER A 54 27.75 34.72 -32.47
N SER A 55 28.69 34.26 -33.25
CA SER A 55 30.11 34.65 -33.10
C SER A 55 30.76 34.95 -34.43
N ALA A 56 31.70 35.86 -34.42
CA ALA A 56 32.55 36.21 -35.58
C ALA A 56 34.00 36.24 -35.13
N VAL A 57 34.90 35.83 -36.03
CA VAL A 57 36.34 35.90 -35.81
C VAL A 57 36.95 36.90 -36.76
N PHE A 58 37.75 37.78 -36.20
CA PHE A 58 38.44 38.82 -37.00
C PHE A 58 39.84 39.07 -36.46
N SER A 59 40.69 39.61 -37.32
CA SER A 59 42.01 40.17 -36.94
C SER A 59 41.96 41.68 -36.95
N VAL A 60 42.67 42.27 -36.02
CA VAL A 60 42.81 43.74 -35.94
C VAL A 60 44.24 44.09 -36.22
N SER A 61 44.47 44.96 -37.22
CA SER A 61 45.76 45.55 -37.54
C SER A 61 45.74 47.05 -37.27
N ALA A 62 46.75 47.54 -36.54
CA ALA A 62 46.93 48.99 -36.35
C ALA A 62 47.81 49.49 -37.51
N GLY A 63 47.26 50.43 -38.28
CA GLY A 63 48.00 51.06 -39.36
C GLY A 63 48.93 52.12 -38.79
N PHE A 64 50.23 51.82 -38.66
CA PHE A 64 51.22 52.88 -38.49
C PHE A 64 51.51 53.44 -39.84
N SER A 65 50.98 54.58 -40.19
CA SER A 65 51.44 55.39 -41.30
C SER A 65 52.77 56.03 -40.95
N SER A 66 53.87 55.34 -41.11
CA SER A 66 55.20 55.95 -41.27
C SER A 66 55.42 56.22 -42.75
N SER A 67 55.24 57.48 -43.11
CA SER A 67 55.71 58.03 -44.41
C SER A 67 57.22 57.80 -44.53
N THR A 68 57.65 57.16 -45.61
CA THR A 68 58.99 56.84 -46.12
C THR A 68 59.47 55.41 -45.86
N ASP A 69 59.01 54.48 -46.73
CA ASP A 69 59.90 53.57 -47.48
C ASP A 69 59.07 52.60 -48.33
N ILE A 70 59.20 52.75 -49.63
CA ILE A 70 58.49 51.96 -50.65
C ILE A 70 59.28 50.63 -50.91
N LEU A 71 59.56 49.79 -50.01
CA LEU A 71 60.10 48.43 -50.33
C LEU A 71 60.33 47.52 -49.09
N SER A 72 59.34 47.32 -48.29
CA SER A 72 59.32 46.13 -47.43
C SER A 72 57.90 45.80 -46.89
N HIS A 73 57.15 45.04 -47.66
CA HIS A 73 55.93 44.39 -47.17
C HIS A 73 56.32 43.27 -46.23
N SER A 74 56.75 43.57 -45.05
CA SER A 74 56.76 42.65 -43.95
C SER A 74 55.90 43.14 -42.84
N THR A 75 54.63 42.71 -42.88
CA THR A 75 53.68 42.95 -41.77
C THR A 75 54.13 42.02 -40.62
N TYR A 76 55.22 42.42 -39.95
CA TYR A 76 55.54 41.84 -38.64
C TYR A 76 54.61 42.53 -37.66
N LEU A 77 53.50 41.85 -37.27
CA LEU A 77 52.76 42.19 -36.08
C LEU A 77 53.73 42.08 -34.91
N ASP A 78 54.16 43.23 -34.38
CA ASP A 78 54.93 43.28 -33.16
C ASP A 78 54.10 42.58 -32.04
N SER A 79 54.64 41.47 -31.49
CA SER A 79 53.94 40.68 -30.47
C SER A 79 53.49 41.53 -29.30
N ASN A 80 54.14 42.59 -28.99
CA ASN A 80 53.76 43.58 -27.96
C ASN A 80 52.54 44.41 -28.37
N ALA A 81 52.41 44.77 -29.64
CA ALA A 81 51.22 45.49 -30.15
C ALA A 81 49.99 44.57 -30.16
N ALA A 82 50.15 43.31 -30.53
CA ALA A 82 49.07 42.31 -30.48
C ALA A 82 48.63 42.03 -29.05
N ALA A 83 49.53 41.96 -28.08
CA ALA A 83 49.22 41.79 -26.67
C ALA A 83 48.49 43.01 -26.08
N GLN A 84 48.89 44.24 -26.46
CA GLN A 84 48.19 45.47 -26.04
C GLN A 84 46.79 45.57 -26.66
N LEU A 85 46.64 45.24 -27.94
CA LEU A 85 45.34 45.16 -28.59
C LEU A 85 44.43 44.13 -27.93
N SER A 86 44.98 42.94 -27.63
CA SER A 86 44.25 41.89 -26.89
C SER A 86 43.72 42.36 -25.53
N ALA A 87 44.50 43.13 -24.81
CA ALA A 87 44.12 43.65 -23.49
C ALA A 87 43.10 44.77 -23.57
N THR A 88 43.16 45.63 -24.61
CA THR A 88 42.29 46.82 -24.73
C THR A 88 40.96 46.52 -25.45
N PHE A 89 40.92 45.52 -26.30
CA PHE A 89 39.74 45.16 -27.09
C PHE A 89 38.44 45.01 -26.28
N PRO A 90 38.41 44.27 -25.17
CA PRO A 90 37.20 44.16 -24.34
C PRO A 90 36.73 45.47 -23.73
N TYR A 91 37.66 46.39 -23.42
CA TYR A 91 37.35 47.71 -22.86
C TYR A 91 36.71 48.61 -23.88
N VAL A 92 37.13 48.57 -25.14
CA VAL A 92 36.52 49.35 -26.22
C VAL A 92 35.06 48.93 -26.44
N LEU A 93 34.80 47.62 -26.41
CA LEU A 93 33.44 47.09 -26.54
C LEU A 93 32.50 47.52 -25.41
N GLN A 94 33.04 47.67 -24.20
CA GLN A 94 32.27 48.08 -23.02
C GLN A 94 32.22 49.63 -22.87
N SER A 95 32.86 50.37 -23.75
CA SER A 95 32.90 51.84 -23.67
C SER A 95 31.53 52.46 -23.99
N ASP A 96 31.20 53.53 -23.29
CA ASP A 96 29.97 54.31 -23.54
C ASP A 96 29.87 54.79 -25.00
N ARG A 97 31.00 55.07 -25.66
CA ARG A 97 31.03 55.41 -27.06
C ARG A 97 30.60 54.26 -27.97
N MET A 98 31.04 53.05 -27.71
CA MET A 98 30.61 51.88 -28.46
C MET A 98 29.12 51.65 -28.30
N GLN A 99 28.61 51.79 -27.08
CA GLN A 99 27.18 51.67 -26.81
C GLN A 99 26.36 52.75 -27.53
N LEU A 100 26.81 54.00 -27.54
CA LEU A 100 26.13 55.05 -28.24
C LEU A 100 26.10 54.83 -29.76
N LEU A 101 27.21 54.40 -30.35
CA LEU A 101 27.27 54.11 -31.79
C LEU A 101 26.39 52.90 -32.16
N LEU A 102 26.38 51.83 -31.33
CA LEU A 102 25.48 50.72 -31.50
C LEU A 102 24.01 51.13 -31.39
N GLN A 103 23.69 52.04 -30.47
CA GLN A 103 22.34 52.55 -30.31
C GLN A 103 21.91 53.45 -31.52
N GLN A 104 22.82 54.21 -32.10
CA GLN A 104 22.54 54.95 -33.30
C GLN A 104 22.26 54.07 -34.52
N GLU A 105 23.03 52.98 -34.69
CA GLU A 105 22.91 52.10 -35.82
C GLU A 105 21.69 51.19 -35.69
N LEU A 106 21.41 50.67 -34.46
CA LEU A 106 20.39 49.66 -34.21
C LEU A 106 19.01 50.20 -33.78
N GLY A 107 18.96 51.48 -33.30
CA GLY A 107 17.75 52.14 -32.78
C GLY A 107 17.35 51.68 -31.36
N ASP A 108 16.44 52.42 -30.72
CA ASP A 108 16.10 52.33 -29.28
C ASP A 108 15.21 51.11 -28.88
N GLN A 109 14.72 50.30 -29.81
CA GLN A 109 13.66 49.33 -29.56
C GLN A 109 14.10 47.85 -29.69
N ARG A 110 15.35 47.52 -29.41
CA ARG A 110 15.80 46.13 -29.56
C ARG A 110 15.91 45.37 -28.25
N ALA A 111 15.74 44.02 -28.36
CA ALA A 111 15.96 43.13 -27.25
C ALA A 111 17.41 43.27 -26.72
N PRO A 112 17.65 43.25 -25.42
CA PRO A 112 18.98 43.35 -24.83
C PRO A 112 19.90 42.24 -25.31
N VAL A 113 20.99 42.59 -25.95
CA VAL A 113 22.04 41.68 -26.41
C VAL A 113 23.33 42.00 -25.65
N SER A 114 23.97 40.96 -25.13
CA SER A 114 25.24 41.05 -24.44
C SER A 114 26.38 40.72 -25.41
N LEU A 115 27.32 41.66 -25.57
CA LEU A 115 28.54 41.44 -26.34
C LEU A 115 29.69 41.03 -25.42
N SER A 116 30.40 39.98 -25.80
CA SER A 116 31.61 39.54 -25.13
C SER A 116 32.72 39.31 -26.17
N ALA A 117 33.95 39.60 -25.80
CA ALA A 117 35.07 39.32 -26.63
C ALA A 117 36.09 38.43 -25.94
N SER A 118 36.66 37.52 -26.70
CA SER A 118 37.81 36.73 -26.30
C SER A 118 38.94 36.89 -27.34
N SER A 119 40.16 36.96 -26.89
CA SER A 119 41.35 37.06 -27.75
C SER A 119 42.28 35.89 -27.53
N VAL A 120 42.96 35.46 -28.59
CA VAL A 120 44.08 34.52 -28.49
C VAL A 120 45.37 35.35 -28.52
N ALA A 121 46.07 35.40 -27.39
CA ALA A 121 47.16 36.37 -27.10
C ALA A 121 48.29 36.38 -28.13
N ASP A 122 48.58 35.25 -28.77
CA ASP A 122 49.73 35.15 -29.70
C ASP A 122 49.35 35.21 -31.18
N ALA A 123 48.05 35.34 -31.51
CA ALA A 123 47.58 35.21 -32.90
C ALA A 123 46.93 36.51 -33.47
N ALA A 124 46.80 37.56 -32.70
CA ALA A 124 46.04 38.78 -33.06
C ALA A 124 44.62 38.46 -33.59
N LEU A 125 44.04 37.33 -33.14
CA LEU A 125 42.71 36.88 -33.45
C LEU A 125 41.76 37.21 -32.34
N PHE A 126 40.62 37.76 -32.69
CA PHE A 126 39.56 38.16 -31.77
C PHE A 126 38.28 37.43 -32.14
N THR A 127 37.66 36.88 -31.16
CA THR A 127 36.32 36.31 -31.31
C THR A 127 35.33 37.19 -30.58
N LEU A 128 34.43 37.82 -31.32
CA LEU A 128 33.31 38.56 -30.78
C LEU A 128 32.10 37.67 -30.72
N THR A 129 31.47 37.57 -29.56
CA THR A 129 30.29 36.76 -29.32
C THR A 129 29.15 37.64 -28.83
N ALA A 130 28.03 37.56 -29.50
CA ALA A 130 26.78 38.17 -29.14
C ALA A 130 25.81 37.12 -28.57
N THR A 131 25.19 37.42 -27.43
CA THR A 131 24.20 36.54 -26.79
C THR A 131 22.95 37.33 -26.41
N GLY A 132 21.77 36.75 -26.67
CA GLY A 132 20.48 37.39 -26.38
C GLY A 132 19.31 36.43 -26.49
N SER A 133 18.11 36.97 -26.26
CA SER A 133 16.85 36.21 -26.29
C SER A 133 16.21 36.12 -27.69
N ASP A 134 16.61 36.97 -28.61
CA ASP A 134 16.10 37.00 -29.98
C ASP A 134 17.25 36.73 -30.98
N PRO A 135 17.18 35.67 -31.80
CA PRO A 135 18.21 35.28 -32.71
C PRO A 135 18.53 36.39 -33.73
N GLN A 136 17.52 37.11 -34.26
CA GLN A 136 17.71 38.15 -35.22
C GLN A 136 18.43 39.38 -34.59
N ALA A 137 18.01 39.77 -33.39
CA ALA A 137 18.66 40.84 -32.66
C ALA A 137 20.12 40.54 -32.33
N VAL A 138 20.46 39.30 -32.01
CA VAL A 138 21.82 38.82 -31.77
C VAL A 138 22.68 38.94 -33.01
N TYR A 139 22.18 38.52 -34.17
CA TYR A 139 22.88 38.60 -35.44
C TYR A 139 23.13 40.04 -35.88
N ASP A 140 22.06 40.87 -35.88
CA ASP A 140 22.13 42.27 -36.29
C ASP A 140 23.08 43.08 -35.37
N THR A 141 23.04 42.79 -34.04
CA THR A 141 23.94 43.48 -33.09
C THR A 141 25.40 43.07 -33.31
N LEU A 142 25.66 41.81 -33.68
CA LEU A 142 27.02 41.39 -34.00
C LEU A 142 27.53 42.03 -35.27
N LEU A 143 26.71 42.13 -36.32
CA LEU A 143 27.07 42.84 -37.57
C LEU A 143 27.35 44.32 -37.30
N ALA A 144 26.43 45.01 -36.63
CA ALA A 144 26.62 46.43 -36.27
C ALA A 144 27.87 46.65 -35.40
N ALA A 145 28.15 45.72 -34.47
CA ALA A 145 29.34 45.81 -33.62
C ALA A 145 30.64 45.72 -34.41
N ILE A 146 30.68 44.86 -35.45
CA ILE A 146 31.84 44.74 -36.32
C ILE A 146 32.02 46.00 -37.18
N GLU A 147 30.94 46.59 -37.69
CA GLU A 147 30.94 47.78 -38.54
C GLU A 147 31.34 49.06 -37.78
N VAL A 148 30.81 49.17 -36.56
CA VAL A 148 31.02 50.41 -35.75
C VAL A 148 32.31 50.33 -34.92
N TYR A 149 32.90 49.14 -34.69
CA TYR A 149 34.10 49.02 -33.86
C TYR A 149 35.29 49.90 -34.31
N PRO A 150 35.67 50.00 -35.62
CA PRO A 150 36.76 50.84 -36.03
C PRO A 150 36.57 52.30 -35.59
N ALA A 151 35.36 52.84 -35.74
CA ALA A 151 35.03 54.18 -35.34
C ALA A 151 35.08 54.41 -33.80
N ALA A 152 34.77 53.39 -33.03
CA ALA A 152 34.91 53.44 -31.58
C ALA A 152 36.39 53.33 -31.14
N ALA A 153 37.18 52.54 -31.83
CA ALA A 153 38.57 52.28 -31.52
C ALA A 153 39.53 53.36 -31.89
N THR A 154 39.22 54.16 -32.91
CA THR A 154 40.11 55.28 -33.42
C THR A 154 40.56 56.21 -32.34
N THR A 155 39.73 56.52 -31.34
CA THR A 155 40.04 57.42 -30.24
C THR A 155 41.08 56.86 -29.27
N ILE A 156 41.21 55.51 -29.17
CA ILE A 156 42.06 54.78 -28.19
C ILE A 156 43.29 54.22 -28.90
N LEU A 157 43.10 53.67 -30.09
CA LEU A 157 44.09 52.83 -30.78
C LEU A 157 44.63 53.43 -32.09
N GLY A 158 44.17 54.66 -32.51
CA GLY A 158 44.49 55.24 -33.82
C GLY A 158 43.77 54.54 -34.97
N ASP A 159 44.27 54.77 -36.20
CA ASP A 159 43.66 54.10 -37.38
C ASP A 159 43.78 52.57 -37.28
N THR A 160 42.69 51.94 -37.02
CA THR A 160 42.58 50.51 -36.93
C THR A 160 41.79 49.96 -38.12
N GLN A 161 42.33 48.90 -38.73
CA GLN A 161 41.65 48.15 -39.79
C GLN A 161 41.24 46.75 -39.25
N ILE A 162 39.98 46.41 -39.44
CA ILE A 162 39.47 45.12 -39.12
C ILE A 162 39.41 44.28 -40.39
N GLN A 163 40.02 43.12 -40.35
CA GLN A 163 39.85 42.10 -41.38
C GLN A 163 39.01 40.93 -40.82
N VAL A 164 37.78 40.80 -41.29
CA VAL A 164 36.90 39.71 -40.91
C VAL A 164 37.46 38.44 -41.53
N ILE A 165 37.81 37.48 -40.67
CA ILE A 165 38.35 36.15 -41.08
C ILE A 165 37.18 35.17 -41.24
N ASP A 166 36.26 35.18 -40.27
CA ASP A 166 35.09 34.33 -40.32
C ASP A 166 33.85 35.23 -40.17
N GLN A 167 32.95 35.13 -41.14
CA GLN A 167 31.76 35.98 -41.16
C GLN A 167 30.77 35.54 -40.06
N PRO A 168 30.00 36.46 -39.46
CA PRO A 168 28.94 36.12 -38.55
C PRO A 168 28.00 35.10 -39.18
N VAL A 169 27.75 34.01 -38.48
CA VAL A 169 26.78 33.01 -38.89
C VAL A 169 25.44 33.37 -38.25
N GLU A 170 24.38 33.33 -39.05
CA GLU A 170 23.02 33.50 -38.50
C GLU A 170 22.83 32.49 -37.38
N PRO A 171 22.32 32.92 -36.21
CA PRO A 171 22.12 32.00 -35.08
C PRO A 171 21.23 30.84 -35.51
N SER A 172 21.59 29.65 -35.10
CA SER A 172 20.73 28.47 -35.27
C SER A 172 19.33 28.76 -34.66
N ALA A 173 18.28 28.30 -35.33
CA ALA A 173 16.92 28.39 -34.81
C ALA A 173 16.75 27.70 -33.44
N ALA A 174 17.72 26.89 -33.03
CA ALA A 174 17.75 26.24 -31.71
C ALA A 174 18.55 27.05 -30.69
N PRO A 175 18.02 27.35 -29.51
CA PRO A 175 18.73 28.06 -28.45
C PRO A 175 19.90 27.18 -27.93
N ILE A 176 20.98 27.82 -27.49
CA ILE A 176 22.18 27.15 -26.94
C ILE A 176 21.90 26.52 -25.56
N ASN A 177 20.92 27.01 -24.82
CA ASN A 177 20.51 26.44 -23.53
C ASN A 177 19.36 25.45 -23.73
N ALA A 178 19.60 24.21 -23.38
CA ALA A 178 18.55 23.19 -23.46
C ALA A 178 17.39 23.46 -22.47
N ASN A 179 16.16 23.26 -22.94
CA ASN A 179 15.00 23.30 -22.05
C ASN A 179 14.98 22.04 -21.16
N THR A 180 15.39 22.16 -19.91
CA THR A 180 15.44 21.06 -18.94
C THR A 180 14.19 20.96 -18.07
N ALA A 181 13.13 21.74 -18.37
CA ALA A 181 11.90 21.76 -17.57
C ALA A 181 11.29 20.37 -17.40
N LEU A 182 11.19 19.59 -18.49
CA LEU A 182 10.65 18.24 -18.45
C LEU A 182 11.50 17.29 -17.58
N GLN A 183 12.83 17.34 -17.73
CA GLN A 183 13.74 16.51 -16.93
C GLN A 183 13.65 16.87 -15.44
N THR A 184 13.54 18.17 -15.12
CA THR A 184 13.36 18.65 -13.75
C THR A 184 12.04 18.17 -13.17
N GLY A 185 10.97 18.25 -13.97
CA GLY A 185 9.64 17.73 -13.60
C GLY A 185 9.67 16.22 -13.30
N ILE A 186 10.28 15.43 -14.20
CA ILE A 186 10.39 13.97 -14.02
C ILE A 186 11.21 13.64 -12.77
N ARG A 187 12.39 14.24 -12.58
CA ARG A 187 13.24 13.97 -11.41
C ARG A 187 12.51 14.26 -10.10
N ARG A 188 11.83 15.39 -10.00
CA ARG A 188 11.06 15.74 -8.79
C ARG A 188 9.78 14.91 -8.64
N GLY A 189 9.18 14.49 -9.75
CA GLY A 189 8.07 13.55 -9.75
C GLY A 189 8.45 12.19 -9.16
N VAL A 190 9.63 11.65 -9.52
CA VAL A 190 10.17 10.41 -8.94
C VAL A 190 10.42 10.57 -7.43
N VAL A 191 10.97 11.69 -7.00
CA VAL A 191 11.15 11.98 -5.56
C VAL A 191 9.80 12.00 -4.85
N GLY A 192 8.78 12.63 -5.43
CA GLY A 192 7.42 12.63 -4.88
C GLY A 192 6.81 11.23 -4.76
N LEU A 193 7.02 10.39 -5.76
CA LEU A 193 6.56 9.00 -5.76
C LEU A 193 7.23 8.19 -4.64
N VAL A 194 8.55 8.33 -4.48
CA VAL A 194 9.32 7.67 -3.40
C VAL A 194 8.83 8.12 -2.03
N LEU A 195 8.65 9.43 -1.83
CA LEU A 195 8.12 9.96 -0.57
C LEU A 195 6.71 9.42 -0.26
N GLY A 196 5.86 9.32 -1.28
CA GLY A 196 4.54 8.71 -1.15
C GLY A 196 4.60 7.23 -0.76
N LEU A 197 5.53 6.45 -1.33
CA LEU A 197 5.75 5.06 -0.94
C LEU A 197 6.26 4.93 0.49
N VAL A 198 7.17 5.80 0.92
CA VAL A 198 7.65 5.86 2.32
C VAL A 198 6.50 6.18 3.27
N LEU A 199 5.63 7.12 2.92
CA LEU A 199 4.45 7.45 3.72
C LEU A 199 3.50 6.25 3.84
N VAL A 200 3.24 5.52 2.75
CA VAL A 200 2.43 4.29 2.76
C VAL A 200 3.10 3.21 3.61
N ALA A 201 4.43 3.08 3.57
CA ALA A 201 5.19 2.16 4.41
C ALA A 201 5.05 2.50 5.91
N LEU A 202 5.17 3.77 6.28
CA LEU A 202 4.95 4.24 7.64
C LEU A 202 3.51 3.96 8.12
N LEU A 203 2.51 4.22 7.28
CA LEU A 203 1.12 3.89 7.58
C LEU A 203 0.89 2.38 7.73
N SER A 204 1.66 1.54 7.05
CA SER A 204 1.55 0.08 7.20
C SER A 204 2.08 -0.41 8.55
N LEU A 205 3.04 0.28 9.15
CA LEU A 205 3.59 -0.06 10.48
C LEU A 205 2.60 0.24 11.61
N THR A 206 1.67 1.18 11.42
CA THR A 206 0.65 1.50 12.42
C THR A 206 -0.50 0.48 12.47
N ARG A 207 -0.65 -0.37 11.45
CA ARG A 207 -1.68 -1.40 11.38
C ARG A 207 -1.23 -2.64 12.15
N ARG A 208 -1.66 -2.74 13.39
CA ARG A 208 -1.47 -3.94 14.23
C ARG A 208 -2.68 -4.87 14.04
N THR A 209 -2.60 -5.80 13.10
CA THR A 209 -3.60 -6.87 12.89
C THR A 209 -3.05 -8.21 13.35
N VAL A 210 -3.93 -9.15 13.64
CA VAL A 210 -3.57 -10.51 14.04
C VAL A 210 -3.31 -11.36 12.80
N HIS A 211 -2.14 -11.94 12.70
CA HIS A 211 -1.72 -12.76 11.56
C HIS A 211 -1.65 -14.26 11.87
N SER A 212 -1.37 -14.63 13.11
CA SER A 212 -1.17 -16.00 13.53
C SER A 212 -1.96 -16.36 14.80
N ALA A 213 -2.08 -17.65 15.07
CA ALA A 213 -2.66 -18.14 16.32
C ALA A 213 -1.79 -17.76 17.54
N GLU A 214 -0.49 -17.62 17.36
CA GLU A 214 0.44 -17.17 18.41
C GLU A 214 0.23 -15.70 18.76
N ASP A 215 -0.02 -14.85 17.73
CA ASP A 215 -0.36 -13.44 17.95
C ASP A 215 -1.63 -13.31 18.80
N LEU A 216 -2.67 -14.11 18.48
CA LEU A 216 -3.89 -14.15 19.28
C LEU A 216 -3.63 -14.56 20.72
N HIS A 217 -2.84 -15.62 20.92
CA HIS A 217 -2.53 -16.08 22.28
C HIS A 217 -1.77 -15.02 23.09
N ARG A 218 -0.79 -14.36 22.46
CA ARG A 218 -0.03 -13.27 23.11
C ARG A 218 -0.91 -12.05 23.41
N LEU A 219 -1.85 -11.76 22.52
CA LEU A 219 -2.68 -10.55 22.60
C LEU A 219 -3.79 -10.64 23.65
N ILE A 220 -4.50 -11.79 23.69
CA ILE A 220 -5.72 -11.95 24.50
C ILE A 220 -5.65 -13.11 25.49
N SER A 221 -4.52 -13.80 25.57
CA SER A 221 -4.29 -14.98 26.45
C SER A 221 -5.36 -16.09 26.31
N LEU A 222 -6.05 -16.14 25.16
CA LEU A 222 -7.01 -17.21 24.83
C LEU A 222 -6.36 -18.27 23.96
N SER A 223 -6.73 -19.53 24.21
CA SER A 223 -6.29 -20.65 23.38
C SER A 223 -6.95 -20.61 22.01
N CYS A 224 -6.19 -20.75 20.94
CA CYS A 224 -6.73 -20.93 19.61
C CYS A 224 -7.30 -22.34 19.42
N LEU A 225 -8.62 -22.44 19.35
CA LEU A 225 -9.33 -23.72 19.20
C LEU A 225 -9.12 -24.32 17.82
N SER A 226 -9.18 -23.50 16.76
CA SER A 226 -8.95 -23.93 15.40
C SER A 226 -8.49 -22.77 14.52
N SER A 227 -7.66 -23.09 13.53
CA SER A 227 -7.32 -22.19 12.42
C SER A 227 -8.02 -22.69 11.16
N ILE A 228 -8.94 -21.87 10.64
CA ILE A 228 -9.80 -22.24 9.53
C ILE A 228 -9.24 -21.62 8.25
N PRO A 229 -8.86 -22.44 7.25
CA PRO A 229 -8.28 -21.92 6.02
C PRO A 229 -9.27 -21.14 5.17
N ALA A 230 -8.77 -20.14 4.44
CA ALA A 230 -9.56 -19.43 3.45
C ALA A 230 -9.89 -20.34 2.27
N VAL A 231 -11.17 -20.57 2.01
CA VAL A 231 -11.62 -21.34 0.84
C VAL A 231 -11.57 -20.42 -0.39
N ARG A 232 -10.71 -20.76 -1.35
CA ARG A 232 -10.63 -20.05 -2.64
C ARG A 232 -11.83 -20.42 -3.49
N ARG A 233 -12.76 -19.50 -3.64
CA ARG A 233 -13.86 -19.65 -4.60
C ARG A 233 -13.31 -19.40 -6.01
N GLY A 234 -13.55 -20.36 -6.93
CA GLY A 234 -13.22 -20.18 -8.36
C GLY A 234 -13.87 -18.92 -8.92
N LYS A 235 -13.42 -18.47 -10.09
CA LYS A 235 -13.88 -17.24 -10.77
C LYS A 235 -15.36 -17.24 -11.23
N ARG A 236 -16.20 -18.16 -10.75
CA ARG A 236 -17.64 -18.12 -11.00
C ARG A 236 -18.25 -16.87 -10.36
N THR A 237 -19.10 -16.24 -11.08
CA THR A 237 -19.78 -14.98 -10.79
C THR A 237 -20.27 -14.92 -9.34
N ARG A 238 -19.97 -13.82 -8.66
CA ARG A 238 -20.20 -13.54 -7.24
C ARG A 238 -21.66 -13.74 -6.77
N ARG A 239 -22.61 -13.90 -7.69
CA ARG A 239 -24.04 -14.10 -7.43
C ARG A 239 -24.48 -15.55 -7.29
N GLU A 240 -23.71 -16.52 -7.76
CA GLU A 240 -24.10 -17.94 -7.80
C GLU A 240 -23.18 -18.86 -7.00
N ALA A 241 -22.29 -18.31 -6.16
CA ALA A 241 -21.42 -19.15 -5.33
C ALA A 241 -22.26 -19.79 -4.20
N PRO A 242 -22.34 -21.12 -4.13
CA PRO A 242 -23.05 -21.79 -3.06
C PRO A 242 -22.51 -21.36 -1.69
N SER A 243 -23.38 -21.32 -0.69
CA SER A 243 -23.00 -21.04 0.69
C SER A 243 -21.91 -22.02 1.14
N LEU A 244 -20.93 -21.54 1.92
CA LEU A 244 -19.85 -22.38 2.45
C LEU A 244 -20.40 -23.20 3.64
N LEU A 245 -21.06 -24.32 3.32
CA LEU A 245 -21.61 -25.25 4.31
C LEU A 245 -21.00 -26.64 4.12
N LEU A 246 -20.79 -27.36 5.22
CA LEU A 246 -20.26 -28.73 5.22
C LEU A 246 -21.16 -29.73 4.46
N THR A 247 -22.44 -29.43 4.31
CA THR A 247 -23.40 -30.22 3.52
C THR A 247 -23.21 -30.07 2.02
N HIS A 248 -22.49 -29.03 1.55
CA HIS A 248 -22.30 -28.80 0.13
C HIS A 248 -21.05 -29.51 -0.41
N ALA A 249 -21.20 -30.25 -1.51
CA ALA A 249 -20.07 -30.80 -2.23
C ALA A 249 -19.16 -29.67 -2.74
N GLY A 250 -17.87 -29.69 -2.36
CA GLY A 250 -16.89 -28.67 -2.78
C GLY A 250 -16.34 -27.78 -1.65
N THR A 251 -16.77 -27.95 -0.42
CA THR A 251 -16.04 -27.45 0.75
C THR A 251 -14.73 -28.24 0.85
N GLY A 252 -13.58 -27.59 0.72
CA GLY A 252 -12.27 -28.25 0.72
C GLY A 252 -12.04 -29.11 1.96
N SER A 253 -11.26 -30.18 1.82
CA SER A 253 -10.92 -31.12 2.91
C SER A 253 -10.40 -30.41 4.16
N ASP A 254 -9.50 -29.42 3.95
CA ASP A 254 -8.85 -28.71 5.05
C ASP A 254 -9.84 -27.85 5.87
N PHE A 255 -10.87 -27.29 5.20
CA PHE A 255 -11.93 -26.56 5.88
C PHE A 255 -12.79 -27.53 6.72
N SER A 256 -13.18 -28.65 6.14
CA SER A 256 -14.00 -29.66 6.81
C SER A 256 -13.27 -30.26 8.02
N GLU A 257 -11.99 -30.53 7.88
CA GLU A 257 -11.15 -31.02 8.98
C GLU A 257 -11.00 -29.96 10.09
N ALA A 258 -10.81 -28.69 9.74
CA ALA A 258 -10.72 -27.59 10.71
C ALA A 258 -12.02 -27.46 11.53
N MET A 259 -13.19 -27.62 10.90
CA MET A 259 -14.48 -27.59 11.58
C MET A 259 -14.70 -28.81 12.48
N ARG A 260 -14.30 -29.98 12.03
CA ARG A 260 -14.35 -31.21 12.85
C ARG A 260 -13.44 -31.09 14.09
N ASN A 261 -12.23 -30.57 13.90
CA ASN A 261 -11.30 -30.34 15.01
C ASN A 261 -11.87 -29.32 16.02
N LEU A 262 -12.55 -28.29 15.54
CA LEU A 262 -13.24 -27.31 16.38
C LEU A 262 -14.37 -27.96 17.18
N SER A 263 -15.20 -28.81 16.54
CA SER A 263 -16.26 -29.61 17.19
C SER A 263 -15.71 -30.46 18.31
N LEU A 264 -14.65 -31.25 18.06
CA LEU A 264 -14.02 -32.12 19.05
C LEU A 264 -13.45 -31.35 20.25
N LYS A 265 -12.82 -30.18 20.02
CA LYS A 265 -12.30 -29.33 21.08
C LYS A 265 -13.42 -28.75 21.92
N LEU A 266 -14.49 -28.23 21.27
CA LEU A 266 -15.66 -27.75 21.99
C LEU A 266 -16.27 -28.84 22.88
N GLN A 267 -16.46 -30.04 22.38
CA GLN A 267 -16.98 -31.15 23.15
C GLN A 267 -16.13 -31.46 24.39
N ARG A 268 -14.81 -31.44 24.26
CA ARG A 268 -13.90 -31.62 25.41
C ARG A 268 -14.06 -30.54 26.47
N ILE A 269 -14.27 -29.29 26.06
CA ILE A 269 -14.42 -28.18 27.00
C ILE A 269 -15.78 -28.27 27.67
N THR A 270 -16.84 -28.44 26.89
CA THR A 270 -18.22 -28.44 27.40
C THR A 270 -18.52 -29.67 28.27
N SER A 271 -17.96 -30.84 27.96
CA SER A 271 -18.16 -32.04 28.78
C SER A 271 -17.62 -31.91 30.21
N LYS A 272 -16.55 -31.13 30.41
CA LYS A 272 -15.99 -30.87 31.75
C LYS A 272 -16.88 -30.02 32.65
N HIS A 273 -17.69 -29.14 32.03
CA HIS A 273 -18.48 -28.14 32.73
C HIS A 273 -19.99 -28.36 32.63
N GLY A 274 -20.45 -29.43 31.96
CA GLY A 274 -21.86 -29.65 31.69
C GLY A 274 -22.52 -28.55 30.84
N ALA A 275 -21.69 -27.83 30.08
CA ALA A 275 -22.12 -26.65 29.33
C ALA A 275 -22.85 -27.05 28.07
N LYS A 276 -23.93 -26.36 27.75
CA LYS A 276 -24.78 -26.60 26.56
C LYS A 276 -24.97 -25.37 25.69
N VAL A 277 -25.03 -24.15 26.27
CA VAL A 277 -25.30 -22.92 25.56
C VAL A 277 -23.99 -22.18 25.28
N VAL A 278 -23.65 -22.06 23.99
CA VAL A 278 -22.40 -21.45 23.53
C VAL A 278 -22.69 -20.31 22.56
N LEU A 279 -22.17 -19.12 22.88
CA LEU A 279 -22.22 -17.97 21.99
C LEU A 279 -21.08 -18.03 20.98
N ILE A 280 -21.36 -17.62 19.74
CA ILE A 280 -20.36 -17.38 18.72
C ILE A 280 -20.42 -15.92 18.32
N THR A 281 -19.33 -15.21 18.55
CA THR A 281 -19.23 -13.76 18.26
C THR A 281 -17.89 -13.40 17.64
N SER A 282 -17.68 -12.09 17.33
CA SER A 282 -16.47 -11.57 16.69
C SER A 282 -16.24 -10.10 17.06
N THR A 283 -15.11 -9.52 16.62
CA THR A 283 -14.80 -8.10 16.85
C THR A 283 -15.59 -7.19 15.91
N VAL A 284 -15.55 -7.49 14.60
CA VAL A 284 -16.13 -6.64 13.55
C VAL A 284 -16.99 -7.46 12.57
N PRO A 285 -17.90 -6.80 11.82
CA PRO A 285 -18.67 -7.49 10.79
C PRO A 285 -17.76 -8.10 9.70
N GLY A 286 -18.13 -9.30 9.21
CA GLY A 286 -17.38 -9.96 8.12
C GLY A 286 -16.22 -10.88 8.55
N GLU A 287 -16.02 -11.12 9.85
CA GLU A 287 -15.03 -12.08 10.35
C GLU A 287 -15.43 -13.55 10.16
N GLY A 288 -16.67 -13.81 9.74
CA GLY A 288 -17.16 -15.16 9.41
C GLY A 288 -17.80 -15.89 10.58
N LYS A 289 -18.22 -15.21 11.66
CA LYS A 289 -18.91 -15.79 12.82
C LYS A 289 -20.06 -16.72 12.42
N THR A 290 -20.98 -16.24 11.57
CA THR A 290 -22.13 -17.00 11.09
C THR A 290 -21.71 -18.26 10.32
N THR A 291 -20.67 -18.18 9.49
CA THR A 291 -20.12 -19.33 8.78
C THR A 291 -19.52 -20.34 9.77
N VAL A 292 -18.79 -19.88 10.78
CA VAL A 292 -18.21 -20.73 11.82
C VAL A 292 -19.33 -21.36 12.65
N ALA A 293 -20.32 -20.59 13.10
CA ALA A 293 -21.45 -21.07 13.89
C ALA A 293 -22.25 -22.14 13.14
N SER A 294 -22.60 -21.89 11.87
CA SER A 294 -23.35 -22.83 11.04
C SER A 294 -22.61 -24.13 10.80
N ASN A 295 -21.33 -24.07 10.48
CA ASN A 295 -20.55 -25.27 10.19
C ASN A 295 -20.17 -26.04 11.47
N LEU A 296 -19.96 -25.36 12.59
CA LEU A 296 -19.78 -26.01 13.89
C LEU A 296 -21.05 -26.76 14.31
N ALA A 297 -22.24 -26.14 14.12
CA ALA A 297 -23.52 -26.78 14.37
C ALA A 297 -23.73 -28.03 13.51
N LEU A 298 -23.42 -27.92 12.21
CA LEU A 298 -23.47 -29.06 11.27
C LEU A 298 -22.49 -30.18 11.65
N ALA A 299 -21.26 -29.84 12.06
CA ALA A 299 -20.28 -30.82 12.48
C ALA A 299 -20.73 -31.58 13.72
N LEU A 300 -21.25 -30.90 14.74
CA LEU A 300 -21.81 -31.54 15.94
C LEU A 300 -23.04 -32.42 15.62
N ALA A 301 -23.92 -31.94 14.74
CA ALA A 301 -25.07 -32.73 14.29
C ALA A 301 -24.67 -33.97 13.52
N ALA A 302 -23.66 -33.90 12.67
CA ALA A 302 -23.10 -35.06 11.95
C ALA A 302 -22.45 -36.09 12.88
N GLU A 303 -22.01 -35.70 14.07
CA GLU A 303 -21.51 -36.59 15.12
C GLU A 303 -22.64 -37.13 16.02
N GLY A 304 -23.91 -37.01 15.59
CA GLY A 304 -25.08 -37.54 16.28
C GLY A 304 -25.54 -36.77 17.52
N LYS A 305 -25.05 -35.53 17.71
CA LYS A 305 -25.52 -34.67 18.81
C LYS A 305 -26.82 -33.99 18.42
N ARG A 306 -27.71 -33.80 19.41
CA ARG A 306 -28.93 -33.00 19.24
C ARG A 306 -28.58 -31.52 19.37
N VAL A 307 -28.55 -30.82 18.24
CA VAL A 307 -28.04 -29.46 18.14
C VAL A 307 -29.11 -28.52 17.63
N ILE A 308 -29.19 -27.34 18.23
CA ILE A 308 -29.91 -26.19 17.68
C ILE A 308 -28.95 -25.03 17.44
N LEU A 309 -29.12 -24.36 16.29
CA LEU A 309 -28.50 -23.10 16.00
C LEU A 309 -29.55 -21.99 16.11
N ILE A 310 -29.28 -20.97 16.92
CA ILE A 310 -30.16 -19.83 17.13
C ILE A 310 -29.59 -18.61 16.43
N ASP A 311 -30.42 -17.92 15.64
CA ASP A 311 -30.08 -16.64 15.02
C ASP A 311 -30.26 -15.51 16.05
N GLY A 312 -29.19 -15.15 16.75
CA GLY A 312 -29.14 -14.07 17.72
C GLY A 312 -28.83 -12.70 17.09
N ASP A 313 -28.52 -12.65 15.79
CA ASP A 313 -28.36 -11.37 15.06
C ASP A 313 -29.75 -10.90 14.54
N LEU A 314 -30.58 -10.40 15.44
CA LEU A 314 -31.93 -9.93 15.11
C LEU A 314 -31.94 -8.68 14.24
N ARG A 315 -30.77 -8.10 13.94
CA ARG A 315 -30.61 -6.96 13.01
C ARG A 315 -30.44 -7.41 11.58
N LYS A 316 -29.67 -8.49 11.39
CA LYS A 316 -29.38 -9.06 10.08
C LYS A 316 -29.48 -10.58 10.16
N GLN A 317 -30.71 -11.05 10.15
CA GLN A 317 -30.99 -12.48 10.15
C GLN A 317 -30.46 -13.12 8.86
N SER A 318 -29.42 -13.93 8.99
CA SER A 318 -28.70 -14.48 7.86
C SER A 318 -28.73 -16.01 7.77
N LEU A 319 -29.18 -16.70 8.82
CA LEU A 319 -29.18 -18.16 8.87
C LEU A 319 -30.23 -18.79 7.94
N LYS A 320 -31.46 -18.28 7.88
CA LYS A 320 -32.49 -18.82 6.96
C LYS A 320 -32.02 -18.78 5.49
N PRO A 321 -31.62 -17.63 4.93
CA PRO A 321 -31.12 -17.60 3.56
C PRO A 321 -29.84 -18.44 3.37
N LEU A 322 -29.00 -18.55 4.38
CA LEU A 322 -27.78 -19.38 4.32
C LEU A 322 -28.12 -20.86 4.10
N PHE A 323 -29.17 -21.38 4.76
CA PHE A 323 -29.63 -22.76 4.64
C PHE A 323 -30.70 -22.97 3.57
N GLY A 324 -31.07 -21.94 2.82
CA GLY A 324 -32.12 -22.03 1.80
C GLY A 324 -33.52 -22.23 2.37
N ILE A 325 -33.77 -21.83 3.63
CA ILE A 325 -35.06 -21.97 4.32
C ILE A 325 -35.89 -20.72 4.05
N GLY A 326 -37.14 -20.91 3.59
CA GLY A 326 -38.09 -19.82 3.32
C GLY A 326 -38.56 -19.11 4.59
N ALA A 327 -39.29 -17.99 4.41
CA ALA A 327 -39.90 -17.23 5.49
C ALA A 327 -40.98 -18.07 6.22
N HIS A 328 -40.99 -17.98 7.55
CA HIS A 328 -42.00 -18.62 8.39
C HIS A 328 -42.40 -17.68 9.53
N SER A 329 -43.70 -17.61 9.83
CA SER A 329 -44.22 -17.00 11.06
C SER A 329 -43.84 -17.84 12.28
N ASP A 330 -43.89 -17.25 13.47
CA ASP A 330 -43.61 -17.89 14.76
C ASP A 330 -42.13 -18.23 15.02
N GLY A 331 -41.25 -17.31 14.64
CA GLY A 331 -39.82 -17.37 14.95
C GLY A 331 -39.44 -16.80 16.32
N LEU A 332 -38.13 -16.65 16.52
CA LEU A 332 -37.58 -16.14 17.77
C LEU A 332 -38.06 -14.71 18.08
N VAL A 333 -38.14 -13.84 17.08
CA VAL A 333 -38.57 -12.43 17.26
C VAL A 333 -40.02 -12.33 17.72
N GLU A 334 -40.91 -13.12 17.10
CA GLU A 334 -42.35 -13.13 17.39
C GLU A 334 -42.60 -13.62 18.80
N VAL A 335 -41.86 -14.62 19.26
CA VAL A 335 -42.00 -15.13 20.61
C VAL A 335 -41.42 -14.16 21.63
N LEU A 336 -40.24 -13.61 21.40
CA LEU A 336 -39.62 -12.65 22.32
C LEU A 336 -40.42 -11.35 22.44
N SER A 337 -41.05 -10.91 21.37
CA SER A 337 -41.91 -9.71 21.37
C SER A 337 -43.32 -9.95 21.92
N GLY A 338 -43.67 -11.22 22.24
CA GLY A 338 -45.00 -11.58 22.76
C GLY A 338 -46.08 -11.71 21.69
N LYS A 339 -45.74 -11.63 20.41
CA LYS A 339 -46.70 -11.78 19.30
C LYS A 339 -47.10 -13.25 19.07
N ALA A 340 -46.22 -14.20 19.40
CA ALA A 340 -46.46 -15.61 19.38
C ALA A 340 -46.27 -16.24 20.78
N LYS A 341 -47.05 -17.27 21.11
CA LYS A 341 -46.93 -18.04 22.37
C LYS A 341 -45.85 -19.09 22.26
N ASN A 342 -45.77 -19.75 21.12
CA ASN A 342 -44.85 -20.85 20.81
C ASN A 342 -43.91 -20.49 19.70
N PHE A 343 -42.71 -21.05 19.67
CA PHE A 343 -41.75 -20.94 18.58
C PHE A 343 -41.70 -22.23 17.75
N ARG A 344 -41.41 -22.10 16.49
CA ARG A 344 -41.24 -23.25 15.57
C ARG A 344 -39.75 -23.50 15.35
N LEU A 345 -39.34 -24.74 15.52
CA LEU A 345 -38.01 -25.22 15.13
C LEU A 345 -38.01 -25.63 13.68
N LEU A 346 -37.05 -25.14 12.91
CA LEU A 346 -36.93 -25.40 11.50
C LEU A 346 -35.87 -26.47 11.26
N PRO A 347 -36.18 -27.62 10.63
CA PRO A 347 -35.17 -28.56 10.26
C PRO A 347 -34.28 -28.01 9.16
N VAL A 348 -32.96 -28.18 9.28
CA VAL A 348 -31.98 -27.78 8.24
C VAL A 348 -31.91 -28.91 7.22
N PRO A 349 -32.04 -28.65 5.91
CA PRO A 349 -31.92 -29.65 4.86
C PRO A 349 -30.63 -30.46 4.96
N ASP A 350 -30.70 -31.73 4.64
CA ASP A 350 -29.59 -32.70 4.64
C ASP A 350 -28.84 -32.83 5.98
N SER A 351 -29.50 -32.52 7.11
CA SER A 351 -28.89 -32.55 8.42
C SER A 351 -29.91 -32.81 9.52
N SER A 352 -29.48 -33.32 10.68
CA SER A 352 -30.27 -33.42 11.93
C SER A 352 -30.26 -32.08 12.73
N LEU A 353 -29.65 -31.04 12.19
CA LEU A 353 -29.57 -29.71 12.83
C LEU A 353 -30.95 -29.01 12.83
N LEU A 354 -31.30 -28.42 13.97
CA LEU A 354 -32.47 -27.59 14.12
C LEU A 354 -32.05 -26.11 14.10
N LEU A 355 -32.86 -25.27 13.47
CA LEU A 355 -32.67 -23.81 13.41
C LEU A 355 -33.82 -23.11 14.16
N LEU A 356 -33.49 -22.13 15.00
CA LEU A 356 -34.40 -21.16 15.54
C LEU A 356 -34.01 -19.75 15.09
N SER A 357 -34.78 -19.20 14.17
CA SER A 357 -34.59 -17.87 13.61
C SER A 357 -35.92 -17.16 13.52
N GLY A 358 -35.93 -15.85 13.41
CA GLY A 358 -37.13 -15.05 13.24
C GLY A 358 -37.26 -14.51 11.83
N ASP A 359 -38.28 -13.71 11.57
CA ASP A 359 -38.47 -12.90 10.38
C ASP A 359 -38.54 -11.42 10.77
N GLY A 360 -37.99 -10.55 9.94
CA GLY A 360 -38.00 -9.11 10.17
C GLY A 360 -36.83 -8.58 11.03
N THR A 361 -36.71 -7.27 11.05
CA THR A 361 -35.67 -6.55 11.78
C THR A 361 -36.24 -5.92 13.05
N VAL A 362 -35.44 -5.90 14.11
CA VAL A 362 -35.83 -5.35 15.42
C VAL A 362 -35.00 -4.09 15.70
N ALA A 363 -35.67 -3.01 16.15
CA ALA A 363 -34.99 -1.75 16.47
C ALA A 363 -34.11 -1.84 17.73
N GLN A 364 -34.51 -2.61 18.73
CA GLN A 364 -33.81 -2.75 20.02
C GLN A 364 -33.59 -4.24 20.36
N PRO A 365 -32.72 -4.99 19.65
CA PRO A 365 -32.54 -6.42 19.86
C PRO A 365 -32.06 -6.76 21.26
N GLN A 366 -31.18 -5.97 21.86
CA GLN A 366 -30.60 -6.20 23.18
C GLN A 366 -31.66 -6.33 24.27
N ARG A 367 -32.77 -5.60 24.16
CA ARG A 367 -33.88 -5.70 25.12
C ARG A 367 -34.61 -7.03 25.04
N LEU A 368 -34.85 -7.53 23.84
CA LEU A 368 -35.49 -8.81 23.60
C LEU A 368 -34.57 -9.99 23.99
N LEU A 369 -33.31 -9.93 23.53
CA LEU A 369 -32.30 -10.98 23.81
C LEU A 369 -31.96 -11.04 25.30
N GLY A 370 -31.95 -9.91 25.99
CA GLY A 370 -31.75 -9.84 27.45
C GLY A 370 -33.01 -10.10 28.28
N SER A 371 -34.17 -10.41 27.70
CA SER A 371 -35.41 -10.59 28.42
C SER A 371 -35.45 -11.93 29.17
N PRO A 372 -36.23 -12.02 30.31
CA PRO A 372 -36.44 -13.30 31.01
C PRO A 372 -37.01 -14.38 30.10
N ARG A 373 -37.76 -13.99 29.07
CA ARG A 373 -38.36 -14.92 28.11
C ARG A 373 -37.32 -15.66 27.28
N MET A 374 -36.21 -15.00 26.91
CA MET A 374 -35.08 -15.66 26.29
C MET A 374 -34.47 -16.71 27.21
N GLY A 375 -34.31 -16.41 28.48
CA GLY A 375 -33.84 -17.38 29.46
C GLY A 375 -34.76 -18.61 29.58
N GLN A 376 -36.10 -18.40 29.60
CA GLN A 376 -37.07 -19.50 29.63
C GLN A 376 -36.98 -20.36 28.38
N ILE A 377 -36.81 -19.79 27.19
CA ILE A 377 -36.63 -20.54 25.94
C ILE A 377 -35.37 -21.42 26.01
N LEU A 378 -34.26 -20.84 26.44
CA LEU A 378 -32.99 -21.54 26.53
C LEU A 378 -33.06 -22.67 27.55
N GLU A 379 -33.74 -22.49 28.69
CA GLU A 379 -33.91 -23.53 29.70
C GLU A 379 -34.77 -24.69 29.18
N LEU A 380 -35.85 -24.44 28.46
CA LEU A 380 -36.64 -25.46 27.79
C LEU A 380 -35.83 -26.27 26.79
N LEU A 381 -34.96 -25.59 26.03
CA LEU A 381 -34.08 -26.24 25.02
C LEU A 381 -32.97 -27.06 25.69
N ARG A 382 -32.42 -26.60 26.83
CA ARG A 382 -31.40 -27.34 27.61
C ARG A 382 -31.82 -28.72 28.01
N GLN A 383 -33.12 -28.92 28.31
CA GLN A 383 -33.66 -30.21 28.74
C GLN A 383 -33.67 -31.25 27.61
N LYS A 384 -33.78 -30.80 26.35
CA LYS A 384 -33.99 -31.68 25.18
C LYS A 384 -32.77 -31.84 24.28
N LEU A 385 -31.83 -30.90 24.35
CA LEU A 385 -30.71 -30.80 23.42
C LEU A 385 -29.37 -30.96 24.13
N ASP A 386 -28.38 -31.38 23.35
CA ASP A 386 -27.01 -31.53 23.80
C ASP A 386 -26.22 -30.21 23.63
N TYR A 387 -26.50 -29.48 22.53
CA TYR A 387 -25.88 -28.19 22.24
C TYR A 387 -26.89 -27.17 21.76
N ILE A 388 -26.71 -25.94 22.24
CA ILE A 388 -27.43 -24.74 21.83
C ILE A 388 -26.37 -23.73 21.42
N LEU A 389 -26.19 -23.54 20.11
CA LEU A 389 -25.26 -22.56 19.55
C LEU A 389 -26.03 -21.29 19.20
N ILE A 390 -25.50 -20.13 19.57
CA ILE A 390 -26.14 -18.84 19.28
C ILE A 390 -25.17 -18.01 18.43
N ASP A 391 -25.53 -17.76 17.17
CA ASP A 391 -24.84 -16.79 16.31
C ASP A 391 -25.23 -15.39 16.74
N THR A 392 -24.27 -14.55 17.13
CA THR A 392 -24.53 -13.20 17.63
C THR A 392 -23.89 -12.16 16.73
N PRO A 393 -24.37 -10.90 16.73
CA PRO A 393 -23.65 -9.83 16.06
C PRO A 393 -22.27 -9.57 16.70
N PRO A 394 -21.36 -8.83 16.02
CA PRO A 394 -20.01 -8.56 16.52
C PRO A 394 -20.03 -7.85 17.88
N ALA A 395 -19.42 -8.44 18.89
CA ALA A 395 -19.35 -7.90 20.26
C ALA A 395 -18.50 -6.63 20.34
N GLY A 396 -17.59 -6.40 19.41
CA GLY A 396 -16.81 -5.16 19.36
C GLY A 396 -17.58 -3.93 18.86
N VAL A 397 -18.78 -4.14 18.32
CA VAL A 397 -19.62 -3.05 17.77
C VAL A 397 -20.96 -2.95 18.48
N LEU A 398 -21.52 -4.08 18.95
CA LEU A 398 -22.88 -4.18 19.46
C LEU A 398 -22.92 -4.91 20.80
N SER A 399 -23.82 -4.48 21.68
CA SER A 399 -24.01 -5.07 23.02
C SER A 399 -24.94 -6.28 23.06
N ASP A 400 -25.42 -6.76 21.92
CA ASP A 400 -26.38 -7.85 21.80
C ASP A 400 -25.79 -9.18 22.34
N ALA A 401 -24.49 -9.45 22.06
CA ALA A 401 -23.77 -10.61 22.61
C ALA A 401 -23.66 -10.54 24.14
N ALA A 402 -23.40 -9.37 24.69
CA ALA A 402 -23.35 -9.15 26.14
C ALA A 402 -24.72 -9.36 26.79
N ALA A 403 -25.83 -8.99 26.12
CA ALA A 403 -27.19 -9.24 26.64
C ALA A 403 -27.53 -10.74 26.75
N LEU A 404 -26.97 -11.56 25.82
CA LEU A 404 -27.13 -13.02 25.83
C LEU A 404 -26.15 -13.71 26.78
N ALA A 405 -25.04 -13.09 27.11
CA ALA A 405 -23.95 -13.64 27.91
C ALA A 405 -24.43 -14.21 29.25
N LYS A 406 -25.39 -13.56 29.91
CA LYS A 406 -25.95 -14.02 31.20
C LYS A 406 -26.71 -15.37 31.15
N TYR A 407 -27.10 -15.83 29.96
CA TYR A 407 -27.78 -17.10 29.74
C TYR A 407 -26.87 -18.18 29.13
N ALA A 408 -25.67 -17.80 28.73
CA ALA A 408 -24.72 -18.69 28.09
C ALA A 408 -23.74 -19.31 29.08
N ASP A 409 -23.30 -20.52 28.80
CA ASP A 409 -22.29 -21.23 29.59
C ASP A 409 -20.86 -20.85 29.16
N GLY A 410 -20.71 -20.38 27.92
CA GLY A 410 -19.45 -19.91 27.40
C GLY A 410 -19.57 -19.31 26.01
N ALA A 411 -18.46 -18.77 25.52
CA ALA A 411 -18.42 -18.17 24.19
C ALA A 411 -17.14 -18.58 23.41
N ILE A 412 -17.29 -18.69 22.09
CA ILE A 412 -16.20 -18.82 21.14
C ILE A 412 -16.03 -17.48 20.43
N TYR A 413 -14.81 -16.98 20.38
CA TYR A 413 -14.49 -15.71 19.76
C TYR A 413 -13.86 -15.91 18.39
N VAL A 414 -14.50 -15.42 17.32
CA VAL A 414 -14.03 -15.58 15.95
C VAL A 414 -13.24 -14.34 15.53
N VAL A 415 -12.00 -14.51 15.13
CA VAL A 415 -11.12 -13.46 14.60
C VAL A 415 -10.72 -13.84 13.19
N ARG A 416 -10.91 -12.94 12.24
CA ARG A 416 -10.42 -13.16 10.88
C ARG A 416 -9.01 -12.64 10.75
N GLN A 417 -8.14 -13.46 10.16
CA GLN A 417 -6.76 -13.09 9.87
C GLN A 417 -6.70 -11.74 9.15
N ASP A 418 -5.85 -10.83 9.63
CA ASP A 418 -5.55 -9.52 9.05
C ASP A 418 -6.76 -8.57 8.88
N MET A 419 -7.82 -8.71 9.67
CA MET A 419 -9.03 -7.90 9.52
C MET A 419 -9.20 -6.85 10.61
N ALA A 420 -9.42 -7.26 11.84
CA ALA A 420 -9.62 -6.36 12.96
C ALA A 420 -8.28 -5.85 13.53
N ASN A 421 -8.30 -4.64 14.08
CA ASN A 421 -7.14 -4.09 14.79
C ASN A 421 -7.01 -4.79 16.15
N SER A 422 -5.76 -5.06 16.56
CA SER A 422 -5.46 -5.73 17.83
C SER A 422 -6.08 -5.04 19.04
N VAL A 423 -6.09 -3.70 19.08
CA VAL A 423 -6.73 -2.93 20.16
C VAL A 423 -8.24 -3.16 20.22
N GLN A 424 -8.92 -3.20 19.07
CA GLN A 424 -10.35 -3.50 19.01
C GLN A 424 -10.65 -4.92 19.50
N ILE A 425 -9.80 -5.89 19.14
CA ILE A 425 -9.94 -7.28 19.60
C ILE A 425 -9.82 -7.34 21.12
N VAL A 426 -8.77 -6.74 21.70
CA VAL A 426 -8.55 -6.74 23.15
C VAL A 426 -9.73 -6.13 23.88
N ASN A 427 -10.17 -4.94 23.49
CA ASN A 427 -11.28 -4.23 24.13
C ASN A 427 -12.59 -5.06 24.06
N SER A 428 -12.85 -5.67 22.92
CA SER A 428 -14.06 -6.48 22.73
C SER A 428 -14.04 -7.77 23.56
N VAL A 429 -12.88 -8.45 23.59
CA VAL A 429 -12.69 -9.65 24.40
C VAL A 429 -12.80 -9.34 25.89
N GLN A 430 -12.19 -8.25 26.35
CA GLN A 430 -12.27 -7.80 27.75
C GLN A 430 -13.72 -7.48 28.15
N SER A 431 -14.46 -6.79 27.31
CA SER A 431 -15.87 -6.49 27.57
C SER A 431 -16.73 -7.74 27.69
N LEU A 432 -16.47 -8.76 26.90
CA LEU A 432 -17.26 -10.00 26.90
C LEU A 432 -16.83 -10.97 28.02
N SER A 433 -15.52 -11.04 28.32
CA SER A 433 -14.97 -11.96 29.34
C SER A 433 -15.47 -11.66 30.76
N GLY A 434 -15.89 -10.41 31.01
CA GLY A 434 -16.55 -10.04 32.29
C GLY A 434 -17.98 -10.57 32.41
N ALA A 435 -18.63 -10.98 31.30
CA ALA A 435 -20.02 -11.39 31.26
C ALA A 435 -20.21 -12.91 31.05
N VAL A 436 -19.27 -13.59 30.39
CA VAL A 436 -19.33 -15.03 30.07
C VAL A 436 -17.92 -15.61 29.94
N PRO A 437 -17.68 -16.86 30.37
CA PRO A 437 -16.41 -17.55 30.15
C PRO A 437 -16.10 -17.69 28.66
N LEU A 438 -14.88 -17.31 28.25
CA LEU A 438 -14.44 -17.51 26.87
C LEU A 438 -13.71 -18.87 26.75
N TYR A 439 -14.26 -19.79 25.96
CA TYR A 439 -13.68 -21.12 25.76
C TYR A 439 -12.43 -21.08 24.89
N GLY A 440 -12.27 -20.05 24.10
CA GLY A 440 -11.13 -19.83 23.23
C GLY A 440 -11.50 -19.01 22.00
N CYS A 441 -10.54 -18.91 21.11
CA CYS A 441 -10.72 -18.18 19.85
C CYS A 441 -10.56 -19.10 18.63
N VAL A 442 -11.13 -18.66 17.51
CA VAL A 442 -10.99 -19.28 16.19
C VAL A 442 -10.35 -18.28 15.26
N LEU A 443 -9.21 -18.63 14.66
CA LEU A 443 -8.58 -17.81 13.62
C LEU A 443 -9.14 -18.23 12.25
N ASN A 444 -9.93 -17.36 11.66
CA ASN A 444 -10.65 -17.64 10.41
C ASN A 444 -9.96 -17.06 9.18
N CYS A 445 -10.19 -17.66 8.01
CA CYS A 445 -9.64 -17.26 6.72
C CYS A 445 -8.11 -17.21 6.67
N THR A 446 -7.44 -18.19 7.30
CA THR A 446 -5.98 -18.26 7.29
C THR A 446 -5.44 -18.56 5.89
N GLN A 447 -4.31 -17.94 5.54
CA GLN A 447 -3.68 -18.17 4.24
C GLN A 447 -2.79 -19.40 4.27
N ALA A 448 -2.69 -20.14 3.17
CA ALA A 448 -2.00 -21.43 3.05
C ALA A 448 -0.49 -21.44 3.43
N GLY A 449 0.13 -20.27 3.61
CA GLY A 449 1.52 -20.14 4.07
C GLY A 449 1.69 -20.13 5.60
N THR A 450 0.67 -19.71 6.33
CA THR A 450 0.70 -19.57 7.80
C THR A 450 0.31 -20.87 8.50
N THR A 451 -0.42 -21.76 7.81
CA THR A 451 -0.88 -23.03 8.34
C THR A 451 0.21 -24.09 8.45
N ARG A 452 1.26 -24.01 7.60
CA ARG A 452 2.35 -25.02 7.62
C ARG A 452 3.18 -25.01 8.91
N SER A 453 3.29 -23.87 9.60
CA SER A 453 3.97 -23.77 10.89
C SER A 453 3.06 -24.21 12.05
N GLY A 454 1.76 -23.91 11.98
CA GLY A 454 0.78 -24.23 13.04
C GLY A 454 0.41 -25.71 13.14
N TYR A 455 0.27 -26.43 12.01
CA TYR A 455 -0.07 -27.86 12.02
C TYR A 455 1.08 -28.74 12.52
N ARG A 456 2.32 -28.32 12.33
CA ARG A 456 3.49 -29.07 12.82
C ARG A 456 3.69 -28.93 14.33
N TYR A 457 3.20 -27.85 14.96
CA TYR A 457 3.30 -27.65 16.42
C TYR A 457 2.11 -28.25 17.19
N GLY A 458 0.91 -28.27 16.61
CA GLY A 458 -0.28 -28.84 17.25
C GLY A 458 -0.20 -30.37 17.44
N TYR A 459 0.45 -31.08 16.52
CA TYR A 459 0.64 -32.56 16.65
C TYR A 459 1.79 -32.93 17.59
N ARG A 460 2.73 -32.03 17.88
CA ARG A 460 3.90 -32.33 18.72
C ARG A 460 3.66 -32.16 20.21
N TYR A 461 2.66 -31.41 20.63
CA TYR A 461 2.33 -31.23 22.06
C TYR A 461 1.25 -32.18 22.58
N GLY A 462 0.59 -32.92 21.71
CA GLY A 462 -0.50 -33.84 22.10
C GLY A 462 -0.08 -35.31 22.42
N TYR A 463 1.15 -35.71 22.09
CA TYR A 463 1.58 -37.11 22.19
C TYR A 463 2.85 -37.34 23.01
N GLN A 464 3.21 -36.50 23.95
CA GLN A 464 4.40 -36.68 24.78
C GLN A 464 4.08 -37.04 26.25
N TYR A 465 2.89 -37.53 26.54
CA TYR A 465 2.61 -38.19 27.81
C TYR A 465 1.91 -39.53 27.56
N GLY A 466 2.68 -40.59 27.61
CA GLY A 466 2.18 -41.94 27.75
C GLY A 466 2.72 -42.96 26.75
N TYR A 467 3.51 -43.86 27.29
CA TYR A 467 4.03 -45.14 26.77
C TYR A 467 5.39 -45.11 26.10
N SER A 468 6.41 -45.05 26.95
CA SER A 468 7.67 -45.74 26.70
C SER A 468 7.60 -47.09 27.44
N SER A 469 7.35 -48.16 26.77
CA SER A 469 7.74 -49.51 27.20
C SER A 469 7.88 -50.46 26.03
N HIS A 470 9.12 -50.83 25.80
CA HIS A 470 9.59 -52.11 25.27
C HIS A 470 8.85 -52.76 24.09
N TYR A 471 9.48 -52.74 22.93
CA TYR A 471 9.70 -53.90 22.08
C TYR A 471 10.90 -53.62 21.17
N SER A 472 12.10 -53.90 21.65
CA SER A 472 13.26 -54.23 20.83
C SER A 472 13.46 -55.74 20.92
N HIS A 473 13.83 -56.32 19.82
CA HIS A 473 14.15 -57.69 19.53
C HIS A 473 13.04 -58.50 18.81
N TYR A 474 13.21 -58.62 17.53
CA TYR A 474 13.26 -59.86 16.77
C TYR A 474 13.25 -59.55 15.28
N SER A 475 14.42 -59.49 14.65
CA SER A 475 14.62 -59.77 13.22
C SER A 475 16.11 -59.91 12.94
N HIS A 476 16.64 -61.06 13.25
CA HIS A 476 17.81 -61.64 12.58
C HIS A 476 17.62 -63.13 12.58
N TYR A 477 17.55 -63.70 11.42
CA TYR A 477 17.72 -65.05 10.91
C TYR A 477 16.68 -65.20 9.78
N SER A 478 17.01 -65.35 8.51
CA SER A 478 17.96 -66.21 7.87
C SER A 478 18.08 -65.84 6.40
N SER A 479 19.24 -65.59 5.96
CA SER A 479 19.68 -65.83 4.61
C SER A 479 20.63 -67.01 4.71
N ASP A 480 20.39 -68.07 4.07
CA ASP A 480 21.41 -68.80 3.32
C ASP A 480 20.88 -70.08 2.73
N SER A 481 21.51 -70.51 1.67
CA SER A 481 21.44 -71.74 0.93
C SER A 481 20.36 -71.81 -0.16
N GLY A 482 20.65 -71.95 -1.43
CA GLY A 482 21.84 -72.55 -2.06
C GLY A 482 21.37 -73.20 -3.35
N ASP A 483 21.94 -72.80 -4.39
CA ASP A 483 22.52 -73.52 -5.50
C ASP A 483 21.86 -74.84 -6.05
N ARG A 484 21.89 -74.92 -7.41
CA ARG A 484 21.84 -76.10 -8.26
C ARG A 484 20.46 -76.63 -8.72
N ARG A 485 20.09 -76.37 -9.91
CA ARG A 485 20.35 -77.09 -11.18
C ARG A 485 19.53 -76.44 -12.28
#